data_030d4f90cee0e8296440b0961dc1cc55
#
_entry.id   030d4f90cee0e8296440b0961dc1cc55
#
_cell.length_a   1.000
_cell.length_b   1.000
_cell.length_c   1.000
_cell.angle_alpha   90.00
_cell.angle_beta   90.00
_cell.angle_gamma   90.00
#
_symmetry.space_group_name_H-M   'P 1'
#
loop_
_entity.id
_entity.type
_entity.pdbx_description
1 polymer ?
#
loop_
_entity_poly.entity_id
_entity_poly.type
_entity_poly.pdbx_seq_one_letter_code
_entity_poly.pdbx_strand_id
1 'polypeptide(L)'
;MNKQAPSLGQLITIAGFALSCFGLLLFVWVAFGGPTPLAASGYTLKMPIDQVGQLAEQSQVKVSGVEIGRVSKVELANGGDSKDAIVTMNIEPEFAPVPADTRAVLRAKTLLGEAYIELAPGNEADGMLEDGDTLPKAQVAKSVQLDEIFRSFDAKTREAFKQGAIDN
;
A
#
# COMPACT_ATOMS: atom_id res chain seq x y z
N MET A 1 -49.98 -7.52 -29.97
CA MET A 1 -49.14 -7.87 -28.84
C MET A 1 -49.59 -7.08 -27.63
N ASN A 2 -50.37 -7.70 -26.72
CA ASN A 2 -50.84 -7.05 -25.49
C ASN A 2 -49.66 -6.90 -24.52
N LYS A 3 -49.15 -5.69 -24.36
CA LYS A 3 -48.22 -5.32 -23.30
C LYS A 3 -49.06 -5.18 -22.01
N GLN A 4 -49.31 -6.30 -21.32
CA GLN A 4 -49.87 -6.23 -19.96
C GLN A 4 -48.77 -5.71 -19.05
N ALA A 5 -49.07 -4.61 -18.36
CA ALA A 5 -48.18 -4.10 -17.32
C ALA A 5 -47.98 -5.19 -16.24
N PRO A 6 -46.75 -5.37 -15.72
CA PRO A 6 -46.47 -6.38 -14.70
C PRO A 6 -47.32 -6.12 -13.46
N SER A 7 -47.85 -7.17 -12.86
CA SER A 7 -48.61 -7.07 -11.61
C SER A 7 -47.70 -6.66 -10.46
N LEU A 8 -48.22 -5.99 -9.43
CA LEU A 8 -47.50 -5.61 -8.24
C LEU A 8 -46.73 -6.79 -7.61
N GLY A 9 -47.30 -7.99 -7.60
CA GLY A 9 -46.63 -9.18 -7.12
C GLY A 9 -45.40 -9.58 -7.95
N GLN A 10 -45.49 -9.46 -9.28
CA GLN A 10 -44.35 -9.72 -10.17
C GLN A 10 -43.21 -8.67 -9.97
N LEU A 11 -43.57 -7.40 -9.77
CA LEU A 11 -42.60 -6.35 -9.47
C LEU A 11 -41.86 -6.62 -8.16
N ILE A 12 -42.59 -7.03 -7.09
CA ILE A 12 -41.98 -7.36 -5.80
C ILE A 12 -41.02 -8.57 -5.92
N THR A 13 -41.43 -9.60 -6.67
CA THR A 13 -40.61 -10.79 -6.89
C THR A 13 -39.32 -10.44 -7.66
N ILE A 14 -39.41 -9.63 -8.71
CA ILE A 14 -38.27 -9.19 -9.50
C ILE A 14 -37.33 -8.32 -8.62
N ALA A 15 -37.90 -7.39 -7.85
CA ALA A 15 -37.11 -6.54 -6.96
C ALA A 15 -36.40 -7.36 -5.86
N GLY A 16 -37.08 -8.31 -5.25
CA GLY A 16 -36.52 -9.21 -4.24
C GLY A 16 -35.38 -10.08 -4.80
N PHE A 17 -35.58 -10.62 -6.00
CA PHE A 17 -34.55 -11.40 -6.70
C PHE A 17 -33.33 -10.52 -7.03
N ALA A 18 -33.54 -9.32 -7.58
CA ALA A 18 -32.48 -8.40 -7.90
C ALA A 18 -31.68 -7.98 -6.66
N LEU A 19 -32.33 -7.66 -5.54
CA LEU A 19 -31.71 -7.35 -4.25
C LEU A 19 -30.92 -8.54 -3.69
N SER A 20 -31.43 -9.76 -3.81
CA SER A 20 -30.73 -10.98 -3.40
C SER A 20 -29.45 -11.20 -4.21
N CYS A 21 -29.52 -11.07 -5.54
CA CYS A 21 -28.35 -11.18 -6.41
C CYS A 21 -27.32 -10.10 -6.11
N PHE A 22 -27.77 -8.85 -5.90
CA PHE A 22 -26.88 -7.73 -5.56
C PHE A 22 -26.21 -7.92 -4.19
N GLY A 23 -26.97 -8.38 -3.19
CA GLY A 23 -26.43 -8.70 -1.87
C GLY A 23 -25.38 -9.82 -1.92
N LEU A 24 -25.63 -10.85 -2.72
CA LEU A 24 -24.68 -11.94 -2.89
C LEU A 24 -23.41 -11.48 -3.62
N LEU A 25 -23.55 -10.61 -4.60
CA LEU A 25 -22.42 -10.01 -5.32
C LEU A 25 -21.59 -9.12 -4.39
N LEU A 26 -22.22 -8.30 -3.56
CA LEU A 26 -21.53 -7.49 -2.54
C LEU A 26 -20.84 -8.38 -1.50
N PHE A 27 -21.50 -9.46 -1.07
CA PHE A 27 -20.89 -10.40 -0.12
C PHE A 27 -19.62 -11.03 -0.70
N VAL A 28 -19.68 -11.50 -1.95
CA VAL A 28 -18.50 -12.05 -2.65
C VAL A 28 -17.43 -10.99 -2.79
N TRP A 29 -17.79 -9.77 -3.19
CA TRP A 29 -16.84 -8.65 -3.31
C TRP A 29 -16.09 -8.39 -2.01
N VAL A 30 -16.79 -8.31 -0.87
CA VAL A 30 -16.16 -8.09 0.44
C VAL A 30 -15.35 -9.31 0.89
N ALA A 31 -15.85 -10.54 0.66
CA ALA A 31 -15.15 -11.77 1.02
C ALA A 31 -13.80 -11.95 0.27
N PHE A 32 -13.69 -11.41 -0.94
CA PHE A 32 -12.45 -11.37 -1.71
C PHE A 32 -11.56 -10.14 -1.43
N GLY A 33 -11.86 -9.38 -0.35
CA GLY A 33 -11.04 -8.25 0.08
C GLY A 33 -11.24 -6.97 -0.74
N GLY A 34 -12.35 -6.86 -1.47
CA GLY A 34 -12.71 -5.63 -2.15
C GLY A 34 -12.97 -4.49 -1.15
N PRO A 35 -12.62 -3.23 -1.49
CA PRO A 35 -12.87 -2.10 -0.61
C PRO A 35 -14.37 -1.97 -0.35
N THR A 36 -14.76 -1.80 0.92
CA THR A 36 -16.14 -1.56 1.29
C THR A 36 -16.56 -0.16 0.82
N PRO A 37 -17.57 -0.02 -0.03
CA PRO A 37 -17.96 1.27 -0.61
C PRO A 37 -18.47 2.30 0.42
N LEU A 38 -18.66 1.88 1.66
CA LEU A 38 -19.11 2.69 2.80
C LEU A 38 -18.09 2.72 3.95
N ALA A 39 -16.87 2.21 3.74
CA ALA A 39 -15.82 2.39 4.74
C ALA A 39 -15.56 3.89 4.89
N ALA A 40 -15.63 4.39 6.11
CA ALA A 40 -15.15 5.73 6.43
C ALA A 40 -13.74 5.85 5.86
N SER A 41 -13.46 6.97 5.20
CA SER A 41 -12.13 7.27 4.69
C SER A 41 -11.16 7.09 5.86
N GLY A 42 -10.32 6.07 5.82
CA GLY A 42 -9.32 5.86 6.83
C GLY A 42 -8.36 7.05 6.85
N TYR A 43 -7.63 7.20 7.92
CA TYR A 43 -6.58 8.21 8.03
C TYR A 43 -5.53 7.97 6.93
N THR A 44 -5.30 9.00 6.14
CA THR A 44 -4.48 8.94 4.93
C THR A 44 -3.14 9.63 5.16
N LEU A 45 -2.03 8.96 4.84
CA LEU A 45 -0.70 9.56 4.80
C LEU A 45 -0.10 9.44 3.41
N LYS A 46 0.67 10.45 3.03
CA LYS A 46 1.44 10.44 1.78
C LYS A 46 2.93 10.33 2.09
N MET A 47 3.63 9.61 1.24
CA MET A 47 5.06 9.38 1.37
C MET A 47 5.75 9.61 0.02
N PRO A 48 6.66 10.60 -0.11
CA PRO A 48 7.47 10.75 -1.30
C PRO A 48 8.60 9.72 -1.29
N ILE A 49 8.80 9.03 -2.41
CA ILE A 49 9.85 8.02 -2.56
C ILE A 49 10.56 8.16 -3.91
N ASP A 50 11.89 8.04 -3.91
CA ASP A 50 12.70 8.15 -5.14
C ASP A 50 12.48 6.95 -6.08
N GLN A 51 12.27 5.76 -5.53
CA GLN A 51 12.06 4.53 -6.29
C GLN A 51 11.01 3.66 -5.60
N VAL A 52 9.94 3.38 -6.30
CA VAL A 52 8.83 2.55 -5.81
C VAL A 52 9.22 1.07 -5.73
N GLY A 53 10.17 0.65 -6.59
CA GLY A 53 10.57 -0.75 -6.69
C GLY A 53 9.38 -1.64 -7.02
N GLN A 54 9.12 -2.62 -6.15
CA GLN A 54 8.04 -3.60 -6.31
C GLN A 54 6.87 -3.34 -5.34
N LEU A 55 6.74 -2.11 -4.84
CA LEU A 55 5.60 -1.71 -4.05
C LEU A 55 4.37 -1.56 -4.96
N ALA A 56 3.31 -2.25 -4.65
CA ALA A 56 2.05 -2.21 -5.37
C ALA A 56 0.92 -1.60 -4.52
N GLU A 57 -0.17 -1.25 -5.15
CA GLU A 57 -1.43 -0.99 -4.43
C GLU A 57 -1.81 -2.23 -3.62
N GLN A 58 -2.41 -2.03 -2.46
CA GLN A 58 -2.73 -3.04 -1.45
C GLN A 58 -1.51 -3.65 -0.72
N SER A 59 -0.28 -3.18 -0.97
CA SER A 59 0.87 -3.54 -0.14
C SER A 59 0.64 -3.15 1.31
N GLN A 60 1.12 -3.97 2.23
CA GLN A 60 0.94 -3.77 3.67
C GLN A 60 1.72 -2.56 4.19
N VAL A 61 1.14 -1.86 5.15
CA VAL A 61 1.83 -0.87 6.00
C VAL A 61 1.90 -1.44 7.40
N LYS A 62 3.09 -1.48 7.97
CA LYS A 62 3.35 -2.12 9.27
C LYS A 62 4.07 -1.19 10.24
N VAL A 63 3.82 -1.42 11.53
CA VAL A 63 4.60 -0.91 12.65
C VAL A 63 5.06 -2.10 13.48
N SER A 64 6.35 -2.26 13.68
CA SER A 64 6.90 -3.39 14.45
C SER A 64 6.39 -4.77 14.01
N GLY A 65 6.14 -4.94 12.69
CA GLY A 65 5.62 -6.17 12.11
C GLY A 65 4.09 -6.34 12.15
N VAL A 66 3.37 -5.49 12.87
CA VAL A 66 1.89 -5.49 12.91
C VAL A 66 1.36 -4.69 11.73
N GLU A 67 0.41 -5.24 10.98
CA GLU A 67 -0.28 -4.54 9.90
C GLU A 67 -1.20 -3.48 10.49
N ILE A 68 -1.01 -2.22 10.10
CA ILE A 68 -1.78 -1.06 10.55
C ILE A 68 -2.50 -0.35 9.40
N GLY A 69 -2.33 -0.82 8.19
CA GLY A 69 -2.93 -0.22 7.01
C GLY A 69 -2.38 -0.77 5.71
N ARG A 70 -2.77 -0.13 4.62
CA ARG A 70 -2.40 -0.53 3.26
C ARG A 70 -2.10 0.65 2.35
N VAL A 71 -1.28 0.40 1.34
CA VAL A 71 -1.07 1.33 0.24
C VAL A 71 -2.37 1.42 -0.57
N SER A 72 -2.93 2.62 -0.68
CA SER A 72 -4.14 2.87 -1.46
C SER A 72 -3.82 3.30 -2.89
N LYS A 73 -2.71 4.01 -3.10
CA LYS A 73 -2.36 4.55 -4.42
C LYS A 73 -0.85 4.78 -4.55
N VAL A 74 -0.34 4.61 -5.77
CA VAL A 74 1.04 4.96 -6.14
C VAL A 74 1.01 5.81 -7.40
N GLU A 75 1.50 7.03 -7.31
CA GLU A 75 1.49 8.02 -8.41
C GLU A 75 2.86 8.66 -8.59
N LEU A 76 3.14 9.14 -9.79
CA LEU A 76 4.28 10.03 -10.00
C LEU A 76 3.98 11.42 -9.42
N ALA A 77 4.96 12.02 -8.77
CA ALA A 77 4.82 13.39 -8.28
C ALA A 77 4.59 14.33 -9.47
N ASN A 78 3.43 14.98 -9.49
CA ASN A 78 3.08 15.96 -10.53
C ASN A 78 3.79 17.28 -10.21
N GLY A 79 4.84 17.61 -10.97
CA GLY A 79 5.47 18.93 -10.91
C GLY A 79 6.99 18.90 -11.02
N GLY A 80 7.50 19.36 -12.13
CA GLY A 80 8.92 19.61 -12.37
C GLY A 80 9.76 18.38 -12.71
N ASP A 81 11.08 18.54 -12.64
CA ASP A 81 12.08 17.50 -12.90
C ASP A 81 12.14 16.39 -11.82
N SER A 82 11.20 16.36 -10.89
CA SER A 82 11.14 15.38 -9.82
C SER A 82 10.75 14.01 -10.38
N LYS A 83 11.64 13.05 -10.28
CA LYS A 83 11.40 11.63 -10.61
C LYS A 83 10.78 10.86 -9.43
N ASP A 84 10.32 11.58 -8.43
CA ASP A 84 9.77 10.99 -7.21
C ASP A 84 8.38 10.42 -7.47
N ALA A 85 8.04 9.37 -6.77
CA ALA A 85 6.68 8.88 -6.68
C ALA A 85 6.07 9.30 -5.33
N ILE A 86 4.77 9.48 -5.31
CA ILE A 86 3.98 9.69 -4.09
C ILE A 86 3.20 8.41 -3.82
N VAL A 87 3.46 7.82 -2.69
CA VAL A 87 2.72 6.67 -2.19
C VAL A 87 1.69 7.17 -1.18
N THR A 88 0.42 6.90 -1.44
CA THR A 88 -0.69 7.19 -0.52
C THR A 88 -1.01 5.93 0.26
N MET A 89 -0.98 6.03 1.58
CA MET A 89 -1.28 4.95 2.51
C MET A 89 -2.58 5.25 3.23
N ASN A 90 -3.38 4.23 3.47
CA ASN A 90 -4.57 4.29 4.30
C ASN A 90 -4.27 3.53 5.60
N ILE A 91 -4.27 4.25 6.72
CA ILE A 91 -3.99 3.71 8.06
C ILE A 91 -5.32 3.48 8.76
N GLU A 92 -5.45 2.38 9.46
CA GLU A 92 -6.64 2.06 10.24
C GLU A 92 -6.83 3.08 11.37
N PRO A 93 -8.08 3.51 11.64
CA PRO A 93 -8.36 4.59 12.59
C PRO A 93 -7.83 4.34 14.01
N GLU A 94 -7.69 3.08 14.42
CA GLU A 94 -7.17 2.73 15.73
C GLU A 94 -5.67 3.03 15.92
N PHE A 95 -4.93 3.20 14.82
CA PHE A 95 -3.50 3.52 14.80
C PHE A 95 -3.23 4.98 14.42
N ALA A 96 -4.27 5.77 14.24
CA ALA A 96 -4.21 7.19 13.90
C ALA A 96 -4.46 8.07 15.14
N PRO A 97 -3.90 9.29 15.17
CA PRO A 97 -2.92 9.87 14.24
C PRO A 97 -1.49 9.35 14.43
N VAL A 98 -0.65 9.52 13.42
CA VAL A 98 0.74 9.09 13.44
C VAL A 98 1.66 10.24 13.85
N PRO A 99 2.69 10.03 14.71
CA PRO A 99 3.63 11.07 15.11
C PRO A 99 4.35 11.73 13.92
N ALA A 100 4.61 13.04 14.03
CA ALA A 100 5.17 13.84 12.96
C ALA A 100 6.62 13.46 12.60
N ASP A 101 7.38 12.89 13.54
CA ASP A 101 8.75 12.42 13.37
C ASP A 101 8.85 10.93 12.94
N THR A 102 7.71 10.32 12.59
CA THR A 102 7.65 8.93 12.09
C THR A 102 8.54 8.75 10.87
N ARG A 103 9.30 7.67 10.86
CA ARG A 103 10.16 7.27 9.74
C ARG A 103 9.52 6.14 8.96
N ALA A 104 9.67 6.18 7.64
CA ALA A 104 9.19 5.14 6.74
C ALA A 104 10.35 4.45 6.03
N VAL A 105 10.28 3.13 5.91
CA VAL A 105 11.26 2.32 5.19
C VAL A 105 10.51 1.35 4.27
N LEU A 106 10.90 1.30 3.00
CA LEU A 106 10.45 0.28 2.09
C LEU A 106 11.26 -1.00 2.29
N ARG A 107 10.58 -2.10 2.61
CA ARG A 107 11.22 -3.41 2.85
C ARG A 107 10.73 -4.46 1.87
N ALA A 108 11.61 -5.33 1.42
CA ALA A 108 11.24 -6.52 0.68
C ALA A 108 10.61 -7.56 1.63
N LYS A 109 9.44 -8.09 1.26
CA LYS A 109 8.75 -9.16 1.98
C LYS A 109 9.22 -10.53 1.51
N THR A 110 9.50 -10.66 0.22
CA THR A 110 9.96 -11.89 -0.40
C THR A 110 11.13 -11.63 -1.35
N LEU A 111 11.92 -12.66 -1.63
CA LEU A 111 12.98 -12.60 -2.68
C LEU A 111 12.39 -12.41 -4.09
N LEU A 112 11.11 -12.71 -4.28
CA LEU A 112 10.39 -12.61 -5.55
C LEU A 112 9.77 -11.24 -5.80
N GLY A 113 9.91 -10.31 -4.83
CA GLY A 113 9.63 -8.94 -5.11
C GLY A 113 8.39 -8.33 -4.50
N GLU A 114 7.72 -8.98 -3.57
CA GLU A 114 6.73 -8.26 -2.77
C GLU A 114 7.42 -7.30 -1.81
N ALA A 115 6.92 -6.07 -1.76
CA ALA A 115 7.41 -5.05 -0.85
C ALA A 115 6.28 -4.58 0.10
N TYR A 116 6.68 -4.08 1.25
CA TYR A 116 5.79 -3.46 2.23
C TYR A 116 6.46 -2.21 2.82
N ILE A 117 5.67 -1.35 3.44
CA ILE A 117 6.15 -0.17 4.14
C ILE A 117 6.22 -0.48 5.63
N GLU A 118 7.39 -0.29 6.21
CA GLU A 118 7.58 -0.30 7.66
C GLU A 118 7.60 1.13 8.15
N LEU A 119 6.69 1.48 9.06
CA LEU A 119 6.70 2.74 9.77
C LEU A 119 7.34 2.51 11.14
N ALA A 120 8.26 3.36 11.50
CA ALA A 120 8.82 3.47 12.84
C ALA A 120 8.28 4.76 13.46
N PRO A 121 7.24 4.69 14.29
CA PRO A 121 6.69 5.85 14.97
C PRO A 121 7.77 6.52 15.83
N GLY A 122 7.73 7.83 15.86
CA GLY A 122 8.60 8.62 16.70
C GLY A 122 7.94 8.97 18.04
N ASN A 123 8.16 10.21 18.48
CA ASN A 123 7.67 10.68 19.76
C ASN A 123 6.38 11.53 19.56
N GLU A 124 5.32 11.20 20.25
CA GLU A 124 4.06 11.96 20.23
C GLU A 124 4.23 13.43 20.67
N ALA A 125 5.26 13.73 21.46
CA ALA A 125 5.57 15.08 21.90
C ALA A 125 6.00 16.02 20.76
N ASP A 126 6.47 15.48 19.63
CA ASP A 126 6.91 16.26 18.47
C ASP A 126 5.74 16.64 17.53
N GLY A 127 4.52 16.35 17.94
CA GLY A 127 3.28 16.62 17.21
C GLY A 127 2.80 15.41 16.42
N MET A 128 1.60 15.53 15.87
CA MET A 128 0.93 14.49 15.09
C MET A 128 0.66 14.98 13.68
N LEU A 129 0.74 14.09 12.72
CA LEU A 129 0.34 14.36 11.34
C LEU A 129 -1.18 14.41 11.23
N GLU A 130 -1.69 15.27 10.38
CA GLU A 130 -3.11 15.34 10.06
C GLU A 130 -3.48 14.40 8.92
N ASP A 131 -4.79 14.14 8.76
CA ASP A 131 -5.26 13.36 7.63
C ASP A 131 -4.92 14.03 6.29
N GLY A 132 -4.29 13.28 5.40
CA GLY A 132 -3.83 13.77 4.11
C GLY A 132 -2.42 14.36 4.09
N ASP A 133 -1.76 14.45 5.23
CA ASP A 133 -0.41 14.97 5.34
C ASP A 133 0.62 14.12 4.60
N THR A 134 1.75 14.76 4.33
CA THR A 134 2.88 14.13 3.63
C THR A 134 4.07 14.02 4.56
N LEU A 135 4.58 12.80 4.73
CA LEU A 135 5.84 12.56 5.45
C LEU A 135 6.99 13.33 4.77
N PRO A 136 7.83 14.04 5.54
CA PRO A 136 9.02 14.67 5.01
C PRO A 136 9.93 13.65 4.32
N LYS A 137 10.46 13.99 3.14
CA LYS A 137 11.35 13.10 2.38
C LYS A 137 12.59 12.65 3.19
N ALA A 138 13.06 13.48 4.11
CA ALA A 138 14.17 13.15 5.00
C ALA A 138 13.87 11.99 5.98
N GLN A 139 12.59 11.72 6.24
CA GLN A 139 12.14 10.62 7.10
C GLN A 139 11.88 9.33 6.32
N VAL A 140 12.00 9.36 5.01
CA VAL A 140 11.83 8.18 4.15
C VAL A 140 13.20 7.59 3.84
N ALA A 141 13.49 6.43 4.42
CA ALA A 141 14.76 5.75 4.18
C ALA A 141 14.76 5.09 2.81
N LYS A 142 15.87 5.20 2.10
CA LYS A 142 16.06 4.53 0.81
C LYS A 142 16.07 3.03 1.00
N SER A 143 15.36 2.33 0.14
CA SER A 143 15.47 0.88 0.03
C SER A 143 16.82 0.53 -0.60
N VAL A 144 17.67 -0.16 0.12
CA VAL A 144 18.91 -0.70 -0.44
C VAL A 144 18.58 -2.00 -1.17
N GLN A 145 18.68 -1.98 -2.49
CA GLN A 145 18.46 -3.18 -3.30
C GLN A 145 19.71 -4.07 -3.28
N LEU A 146 19.50 -5.38 -3.30
CA LEU A 146 20.60 -6.37 -3.31
C LEU A 146 21.60 -6.15 -4.47
N ASP A 147 21.11 -5.71 -5.62
CA ASP A 147 21.94 -5.41 -6.78
C ASP A 147 22.87 -4.21 -6.55
N GLU A 148 22.45 -3.21 -5.75
CA GLU A 148 23.27 -2.08 -5.36
C GLU A 148 24.40 -2.51 -4.40
N ILE A 149 24.13 -3.46 -3.50
CA ILE A 149 25.15 -4.09 -2.68
C ILE A 149 26.17 -4.82 -3.56
N PHE A 150 25.71 -5.61 -4.53
CA PHE A 150 26.60 -6.31 -5.46
C PHE A 150 27.40 -5.37 -6.37
N ARG A 151 26.86 -4.20 -6.72
CA ARG A 151 27.59 -3.16 -7.48
C ARG A 151 28.65 -2.45 -6.64
N SER A 152 28.48 -2.39 -5.32
CA SER A 152 29.46 -1.78 -4.43
C SER A 152 30.73 -2.61 -4.24
N PHE A 153 30.69 -3.93 -4.59
CA PHE A 153 31.87 -4.76 -4.61
C PHE A 153 32.76 -4.36 -5.81
N ASP A 154 34.01 -4.02 -5.52
CA ASP A 154 34.97 -3.74 -6.58
C ASP A 154 35.28 -5.00 -7.43
N ALA A 155 35.91 -4.82 -8.61
CA ALA A 155 36.19 -5.92 -9.53
C ALA A 155 37.05 -7.02 -8.88
N LYS A 156 37.93 -6.64 -7.98
CA LYS A 156 38.82 -7.56 -7.27
C LYS A 156 38.09 -8.45 -6.27
N THR A 157 37.13 -7.88 -5.55
CA THR A 157 36.28 -8.62 -4.63
C THR A 157 35.33 -9.58 -5.35
N ARG A 158 34.82 -9.19 -6.54
CA ARG A 158 34.00 -10.09 -7.39
C ARG A 158 34.78 -11.29 -7.91
N GLU A 159 36.05 -11.09 -8.32
CA GLU A 159 36.90 -12.17 -8.75
C GLU A 159 37.25 -13.12 -7.61
N ALA A 160 37.56 -12.62 -6.42
CA ALA A 160 37.81 -13.44 -5.24
C ALA A 160 36.59 -14.32 -4.88
N PHE A 161 35.36 -13.78 -4.96
CA PHE A 161 34.15 -14.57 -4.76
C PHE A 161 33.94 -15.64 -5.85
N LYS A 162 34.24 -15.35 -7.11
CA LYS A 162 34.14 -16.32 -8.18
C LYS A 162 35.16 -17.46 -7.98
N GLN A 163 36.38 -17.14 -7.59
CA GLN A 163 37.43 -18.10 -7.36
C GLN A 163 37.13 -19.01 -6.17
N GLY A 164 36.65 -18.48 -5.06
CA GLY A 164 36.25 -19.26 -3.90
C GLY A 164 35.02 -20.15 -4.11
N ALA A 165 34.19 -19.87 -5.13
CA ALA A 165 33.03 -20.69 -5.48
C ALA A 165 33.39 -21.83 -6.47
N ILE A 166 34.56 -21.76 -7.10
CA ILE A 166 35.05 -22.80 -8.08
C ILE A 166 35.94 -23.83 -7.38
N ASP A 167 36.60 -23.42 -6.29
CA ASP A 167 37.57 -24.26 -5.54
C ASP A 167 36.91 -25.12 -4.43
N ASN A 168 35.56 -25.21 -4.35
CA ASN A 168 34.79 -26.03 -3.47
C ASN A 168 33.85 -26.95 -4.26
#